data_cc1ac2978fc2c057abbdd1ea869229d4
#
_entry.id   cc1ac2978fc2c057abbdd1ea869229d4
#
_cell.length_a   1.000
_cell.length_b   1.000
_cell.length_c   1.000
_cell.angle_alpha   90.00
_cell.angle_beta   90.00
_cell.angle_gamma   90.00
#
_symmetry.space_group_name_H-M   'P 1'
#
loop_
_entity.id
_entity.type
_entity.pdbx_description
1 polymer ?
#
loop_
_entity_poly.entity_id
_entity_poly.type
_entity_poly.pdbx_seq_one_letter_code
_entity_poly.pdbx_strand_id
1 'polypeptide(L)'
;MNNNLLRTRLALAIGMALASNSVFADGTRFSDFTPLSASAGPTTDESAPITLGNLNFNQVSIADRHTQMDAGKPNGTNELLNPAAWDMNTLNETGRYKGRFLFTVFEGDIAGIQRHDLRMGVTDTIWQSQSNHESFDPSFWTPWGTFITAEESWETVATGHTGPNGRLFEMKNPLTAPAILNPLTPASNDGANLVHQNVIPRTSHEGIQFDKEGNMYFIDELGLGGLEPDGGSIYKYVPKARMAKVLAGKADYFAAGQTFVLRVGDGNTPNATGAYNWVAITDENGAGLPGALTFVDPLNGGVTSVDARNTTNLAAFKGTGYQRPEDLQIQTIRDKEYLYVATTTTGEVYRLDLKAKTISVFANQSSIDLATGVAVGTALRSPDNLALDHDGNIYIVEDRNGGSDDDIWFAKDLNKDGDLLDAGEGIGRWASNGTPGSEFSGLYFDPFNKRRAWVNIQHPTSGNDRTIEITIPHEKNENEGDDE
;
A
#
# COMPACT_ATOMS: atom_id res chain seq x y z
N MET A 1 -21.68 -20.93 79.51
CA MET A 1 -20.66 -19.93 79.87
C MET A 1 -19.80 -19.65 78.68
N ASN A 2 -19.64 -18.39 78.39
CA ASN A 2 -18.80 -17.74 77.35
C ASN A 2 -19.29 -17.78 75.93
N ASN A 3 -19.94 -16.66 75.57
CA ASN A 3 -20.18 -16.10 74.32
C ASN A 3 -18.86 -15.61 73.68
N ASN A 4 -18.64 -15.88 72.38
CA ASN A 4 -17.78 -15.06 71.54
C ASN A 4 -18.46 -14.78 70.22
N LEU A 5 -18.90 -13.54 70.09
CA LEU A 5 -19.41 -12.93 68.89
C LEU A 5 -18.26 -12.66 67.91
N LEU A 6 -18.27 -13.28 66.75
CA LEU A 6 -17.45 -12.89 65.61
C LEU A 6 -18.10 -11.72 64.88
N ARG A 7 -17.46 -10.55 64.94
CA ARG A 7 -17.81 -9.39 64.12
C ARG A 7 -17.15 -9.51 62.76
N THR A 8 -17.93 -9.80 61.75
CA THR A 8 -17.52 -9.71 60.34
C THR A 8 -17.45 -8.23 59.96
N ARG A 9 -16.27 -7.71 59.69
CA ARG A 9 -16.09 -6.38 59.08
C ARG A 9 -16.16 -6.54 57.58
N LEU A 10 -17.20 -5.99 56.98
CA LEU A 10 -17.35 -5.80 55.52
C LEU A 10 -16.46 -4.60 55.16
N ALA A 11 -15.32 -4.84 54.49
CA ALA A 11 -14.49 -3.80 53.90
C ALA A 11 -15.03 -3.46 52.50
N LEU A 12 -15.69 -2.32 52.41
CA LEU A 12 -16.10 -1.73 51.13
C LEU A 12 -14.85 -1.08 50.49
N ALA A 13 -14.24 -1.77 49.53
CA ALA A 13 -13.17 -1.19 48.71
C ALA A 13 -13.82 -0.27 47.66
N ILE A 14 -13.80 1.02 47.94
CA ILE A 14 -14.05 2.05 46.93
C ILE A 14 -12.82 2.12 46.04
N GLY A 15 -12.86 1.50 44.86
CA GLY A 15 -11.89 1.70 43.83
C GLY A 15 -12.01 3.12 43.28
N MET A 16 -11.17 4.03 43.75
CA MET A 16 -10.91 5.26 43.00
C MET A 16 -10.17 4.86 41.71
N ALA A 17 -10.86 4.89 40.58
CA ALA A 17 -10.21 4.97 39.30
C ALA A 17 -9.42 6.30 39.27
N LEU A 18 -8.13 6.23 39.54
CA LEU A 18 -7.22 7.29 39.18
C LEU A 18 -7.20 7.32 37.63
N ALA A 19 -7.97 8.22 37.06
CA ALA A 19 -7.71 8.68 35.70
C ALA A 19 -6.28 9.27 35.75
N SER A 20 -5.32 8.48 35.34
CA SER A 20 -4.00 9.00 35.01
C SER A 20 -4.19 9.90 33.79
N ASN A 21 -4.30 11.21 34.04
CA ASN A 21 -4.00 12.17 33.02
C ASN A 21 -2.54 11.94 32.65
N SER A 22 -2.30 11.09 31.66
CA SER A 22 -1.03 11.06 30.96
C SER A 22 -0.89 12.44 30.33
N VAL A 23 -0.03 13.24 30.89
CA VAL A 23 0.52 14.42 30.22
C VAL A 23 1.23 13.81 29.01
N PHE A 24 0.57 13.85 27.85
CA PHE A 24 1.16 13.45 26.60
C PHE A 24 2.37 14.36 26.37
N ALA A 25 3.56 13.78 26.34
CA ALA A 25 4.71 14.46 25.76
C ALA A 25 4.31 14.90 24.35
N ASP A 26 4.70 16.09 23.94
CA ASP A 26 4.50 16.58 22.57
C ASP A 26 4.91 15.47 21.59
N GLY A 27 3.96 15.03 20.76
CA GLY A 27 4.15 13.90 19.86
C GLY A 27 5.36 14.13 18.97
N THR A 28 6.43 13.42 19.22
CA THR A 28 7.67 13.51 18.45
C THR A 28 7.75 12.46 17.35
N ARG A 29 6.80 11.51 17.34
CA ARG A 29 6.69 10.39 16.40
C ARG A 29 5.25 10.20 15.95
N PHE A 30 5.05 9.58 14.80
CA PHE A 30 3.70 9.23 14.34
C PHE A 30 3.01 8.18 15.23
N SER A 31 3.78 7.38 15.96
CA SER A 31 3.27 6.43 16.96
C SER A 31 2.84 7.08 18.29
N ASP A 32 3.09 8.39 18.49
CA ASP A 32 2.70 9.12 19.70
C ASP A 32 1.31 9.74 19.51
N PHE A 33 0.27 8.95 19.69
CA PHE A 33 -1.12 9.35 19.50
C PHE A 33 -2.04 8.66 20.51
N THR A 34 -3.27 9.16 20.61
CA THR A 34 -4.37 8.50 21.33
C THR A 34 -5.28 7.84 20.30
N PRO A 35 -5.50 6.52 20.34
CA PRO A 35 -6.40 5.87 19.41
C PRO A 35 -7.79 6.51 19.42
N LEU A 36 -8.31 6.82 18.23
CA LEU A 36 -9.66 7.34 18.08
C LEU A 36 -10.68 6.26 18.44
N SER A 37 -11.66 6.61 19.25
CA SER A 37 -12.69 5.67 19.72
C SER A 37 -13.77 5.36 18.68
N ALA A 38 -13.86 6.15 17.63
CA ALA A 38 -14.80 5.98 16.52
C ALA A 38 -14.24 6.61 15.25
N SER A 39 -14.77 6.19 14.11
CA SER A 39 -14.50 6.82 12.82
C SER A 39 -15.06 8.24 12.77
N ALA A 40 -14.45 9.09 11.93
CA ALA A 40 -14.87 10.46 11.72
C ALA A 40 -16.27 10.54 11.10
N GLY A 41 -17.05 11.52 11.53
CA GLY A 41 -18.28 11.87 10.81
C GLY A 41 -17.98 12.68 9.55
N PRO A 42 -18.96 12.78 8.61
CA PRO A 42 -18.79 13.53 7.38
C PRO A 42 -18.34 14.97 7.61
N THR A 43 -17.34 15.43 6.85
CA THR A 43 -16.88 16.81 6.82
C THR A 43 -17.12 17.45 5.47
N THR A 44 -17.29 18.79 5.46
CA THR A 44 -17.32 19.58 4.23
C THR A 44 -16.01 20.32 3.98
N ASP A 45 -15.08 20.26 4.92
CA ASP A 45 -13.74 20.85 4.77
C ASP A 45 -12.78 19.81 4.18
N GLU A 46 -12.72 19.77 2.86
CA GLU A 46 -11.83 18.86 2.14
C GLU A 46 -10.36 19.30 2.18
N SER A 47 -10.03 20.47 2.69
CA SER A 47 -8.63 20.92 2.81
C SER A 47 -7.92 20.32 4.02
N ALA A 48 -8.71 19.90 5.03
CA ALA A 48 -8.24 19.25 6.26
C ALA A 48 -9.23 18.16 6.70
N PRO A 49 -9.45 17.12 5.87
CA PRO A 49 -10.56 16.20 6.04
C PRO A 49 -10.32 15.14 7.11
N ILE A 50 -9.08 14.97 7.58
CA ILE A 50 -8.66 13.85 8.40
C ILE A 50 -8.81 14.18 9.88
N THR A 51 -9.50 13.35 10.62
CA THR A 51 -9.44 13.35 12.08
C THR A 51 -8.23 12.52 12.51
N LEU A 52 -7.26 13.15 13.15
CA LEU A 52 -6.00 12.54 13.57
C LEU A 52 -6.03 12.17 15.06
N GLY A 53 -5.46 11.03 15.43
CA GLY A 53 -5.33 10.57 16.81
C GLY A 53 -4.40 11.43 17.67
N ASN A 54 -3.64 12.34 17.06
CA ASN A 54 -2.86 13.36 17.75
C ASN A 54 -3.20 14.75 17.19
N LEU A 55 -3.78 15.60 18.02
CA LEU A 55 -4.21 16.94 17.65
C LEU A 55 -3.05 17.91 17.35
N ASN A 56 -1.81 17.54 17.70
CA ASN A 56 -0.63 18.33 17.36
C ASN A 56 -0.09 18.02 15.96
N PHE A 57 -0.57 16.99 15.30
CA PHE A 57 -0.21 16.75 13.90
C PHE A 57 -0.93 17.75 13.00
N ASN A 58 -0.18 18.33 12.05
CA ASN A 58 -0.75 19.20 11.04
C ASN A 58 -1.09 18.41 9.79
N GLN A 59 -2.14 18.83 9.08
CA GLN A 59 -2.48 18.33 7.76
C GLN A 59 -2.65 19.48 6.77
N VAL A 60 -2.17 19.27 5.53
CA VAL A 60 -2.25 20.27 4.45
C VAL A 60 -2.46 19.57 3.13
N SER A 61 -3.45 19.98 2.34
CA SER A 61 -3.57 19.55 0.95
C SER A 61 -2.44 20.16 0.12
N ILE A 62 -1.53 19.34 -0.40
CA ILE A 62 -0.38 19.79 -1.21
C ILE A 62 -0.65 19.70 -2.70
N ALA A 63 -1.62 18.91 -3.10
CA ALA A 63 -2.12 18.80 -4.47
C ALA A 63 -3.60 18.44 -4.43
N ASP A 64 -4.37 18.94 -5.37
CA ASP A 64 -5.76 18.55 -5.58
C ASP A 64 -6.11 18.61 -7.07
N ARG A 65 -7.05 17.76 -7.46
CA ARG A 65 -7.44 17.57 -8.85
C ARG A 65 -8.06 18.82 -9.49
N HIS A 66 -8.75 19.64 -8.72
CA HIS A 66 -9.51 20.79 -9.24
C HIS A 66 -8.68 22.06 -9.42
N THR A 67 -7.67 22.28 -8.58
CA THR A 67 -6.96 23.56 -8.53
C THR A 67 -5.45 23.47 -8.70
N GLN A 68 -4.84 22.36 -8.30
CA GLN A 68 -3.39 22.16 -8.32
C GLN A 68 -2.99 21.07 -9.32
N MET A 69 -3.53 21.19 -10.51
CA MET A 69 -3.19 20.31 -11.61
C MET A 69 -1.96 20.80 -12.36
N ASP A 70 -1.55 20.07 -13.35
CA ASP A 70 -0.36 20.34 -14.16
C ASP A 70 -0.30 21.78 -14.67
N ALA A 71 0.88 22.33 -14.66
CA ALA A 71 1.13 23.65 -15.21
C ALA A 71 0.64 23.75 -16.68
N GLY A 72 -0.27 24.67 -16.94
CA GLY A 72 -0.82 24.91 -18.27
C GLY A 72 -1.99 24.00 -18.68
N LYS A 73 -2.40 23.04 -17.86
CA LYS A 73 -3.64 22.26 -18.06
C LYS A 73 -4.84 22.99 -17.47
N PRO A 74 -6.01 22.85 -18.11
CA PRO A 74 -7.26 23.37 -17.53
C PRO A 74 -7.59 22.61 -16.23
N ASN A 75 -8.00 23.36 -15.22
CA ASN A 75 -8.54 22.77 -13.99
C ASN A 75 -9.94 22.21 -14.23
N GLY A 76 -10.37 21.27 -13.41
CA GLY A 76 -11.74 20.73 -13.42
C GLY A 76 -11.82 19.22 -13.31
N THR A 77 -12.99 18.69 -13.59
CA THR A 77 -13.34 17.28 -13.42
C THR A 77 -13.36 16.46 -14.72
N ASN A 78 -12.81 16.98 -15.79
CA ASN A 78 -12.72 16.25 -17.06
C ASN A 78 -11.63 15.18 -16.95
N GLU A 79 -11.99 13.91 -16.92
CA GLU A 79 -11.08 12.77 -16.77
C GLU A 79 -9.94 12.75 -17.80
N LEU A 80 -10.21 13.12 -19.05
CA LEU A 80 -9.16 13.17 -20.08
C LEU A 80 -8.11 14.25 -19.83
N LEU A 81 -8.46 15.30 -19.09
CA LEU A 81 -7.55 16.40 -18.78
C LEU A 81 -6.95 16.28 -17.39
N ASN A 82 -7.77 15.83 -16.45
CA ASN A 82 -7.43 15.72 -15.03
C ASN A 82 -7.92 14.36 -14.51
N PRO A 83 -7.13 13.27 -14.67
CA PRO A 83 -7.50 11.95 -14.19
C PRO A 83 -7.80 11.92 -12.70
N ALA A 84 -8.81 11.14 -12.34
CA ALA A 84 -9.19 10.87 -10.96
C ALA A 84 -8.54 9.59 -10.43
N ALA A 85 -9.02 9.13 -9.29
CA ALA A 85 -8.56 7.93 -8.61
C ALA A 85 -7.06 7.98 -8.32
N TRP A 86 -6.67 8.98 -7.51
CA TRP A 86 -5.30 9.13 -7.07
C TRP A 86 -4.98 8.10 -6.00
N ASP A 87 -4.18 7.14 -6.37
CA ASP A 87 -3.86 6.00 -5.53
C ASP A 87 -2.43 6.05 -4.96
N MET A 88 -1.66 5.01 -5.06
CA MET A 88 -0.40 4.81 -4.35
C MET A 88 0.61 5.95 -4.52
N ASN A 89 1.22 6.33 -3.42
CA ASN A 89 2.29 7.31 -3.36
C ASN A 89 3.66 6.67 -3.19
N THR A 90 4.66 7.21 -3.87
CA THR A 90 6.07 6.86 -3.62
C THR A 90 6.98 8.07 -3.81
N LEU A 91 8.08 8.12 -3.06
CA LEU A 91 9.06 9.20 -3.14
C LEU A 91 10.29 8.73 -3.94
N ASN A 92 10.97 9.65 -4.64
CA ASN A 92 12.25 9.31 -5.23
C ASN A 92 13.32 9.12 -4.15
N GLU A 93 13.68 7.87 -3.86
CA GLU A 93 14.54 7.51 -2.72
C GLU A 93 16.03 7.50 -3.04
N THR A 94 16.40 7.57 -4.32
CA THR A 94 17.81 7.52 -4.75
C THR A 94 18.20 8.70 -5.62
N GLY A 95 19.48 8.82 -5.90
CA GLY A 95 20.01 9.83 -6.82
C GLY A 95 20.21 11.22 -6.21
N ARG A 96 20.56 12.19 -7.08
CA ARG A 96 20.91 13.55 -6.67
C ARG A 96 19.78 14.34 -6.01
N TYR A 97 18.54 14.04 -6.41
CA TYR A 97 17.33 14.77 -5.99
C TYR A 97 16.46 13.95 -5.06
N LYS A 98 17.03 12.95 -4.37
CA LYS A 98 16.30 12.09 -3.45
C LYS A 98 15.49 12.92 -2.44
N GLY A 99 14.24 12.49 -2.19
CA GLY A 99 13.33 13.17 -1.28
C GLY A 99 12.67 14.44 -1.82
N ARG A 100 12.79 14.71 -3.13
CA ARG A 100 12.22 15.92 -3.73
C ARG A 100 10.89 15.69 -4.44
N PHE A 101 10.71 14.55 -5.07
CA PHE A 101 9.58 14.28 -5.94
C PHE A 101 8.72 13.15 -5.38
N LEU A 102 7.48 13.46 -5.10
CA LEU A 102 6.44 12.50 -4.77
C LEU A 102 5.72 12.12 -6.06
N PHE A 103 5.55 10.82 -6.29
CA PHE A 103 4.81 10.27 -7.42
C PHE A 103 3.51 9.68 -6.92
N THR A 104 2.44 9.87 -7.69
CA THR A 104 1.13 9.28 -7.48
C THR A 104 0.67 8.67 -8.79
N VAL A 105 0.01 7.53 -8.74
CA VAL A 105 -0.59 6.86 -9.90
C VAL A 105 -2.08 7.13 -9.96
N PHE A 106 -2.70 6.85 -11.10
CA PHE A 106 -4.13 6.98 -11.32
C PHE A 106 -4.74 5.61 -11.59
N GLU A 107 -5.58 5.16 -10.69
CA GLU A 107 -6.27 3.87 -10.73
C GLU A 107 -7.58 3.92 -11.53
N GLY A 108 -7.98 5.07 -12.05
CA GLY A 108 -9.20 5.22 -12.82
C GLY A 108 -9.12 4.70 -14.27
N ASP A 109 -10.22 4.90 -15.04
CA ASP A 109 -10.32 4.57 -16.47
C ASP A 109 -9.20 5.18 -17.31
N ILE A 110 -8.57 6.23 -16.82
CA ILE A 110 -7.40 6.89 -17.42
C ILE A 110 -6.19 6.66 -16.52
N ALA A 111 -5.50 5.56 -16.74
CA ALA A 111 -4.24 5.27 -16.04
C ALA A 111 -3.19 6.36 -16.27
N GLY A 112 -2.39 6.65 -15.28
CA GLY A 112 -1.36 7.69 -15.42
C GLY A 112 -0.41 7.78 -14.25
N ILE A 113 0.57 8.68 -14.39
CA ILE A 113 1.62 8.95 -13.41
C ILE A 113 1.73 10.46 -13.22
N GLN A 114 1.54 10.90 -11.99
CA GLN A 114 1.72 12.26 -11.53
C GLN A 114 3.04 12.40 -10.76
N ARG A 115 3.67 13.57 -10.86
CA ARG A 115 4.88 13.91 -10.12
C ARG A 115 4.68 15.26 -9.43
N HIS A 116 4.75 15.29 -8.12
CA HIS A 116 4.72 16.51 -7.32
C HIS A 116 6.14 16.92 -6.90
N ASP A 117 6.57 18.12 -7.26
CA ASP A 117 7.83 18.69 -6.79
C ASP A 117 7.62 19.35 -5.42
N LEU A 118 7.96 18.64 -4.35
CA LEU A 118 7.79 19.07 -2.95
C LEU A 118 8.52 20.40 -2.63
N ARG A 119 9.53 20.75 -3.41
CA ARG A 119 10.27 22.01 -3.23
C ARG A 119 9.59 23.19 -3.90
N MET A 120 8.97 22.94 -5.06
CA MET A 120 8.37 24.01 -5.87
C MET A 120 6.87 24.12 -5.64
N GLY A 121 6.23 23.11 -5.03
CA GLY A 121 4.77 23.01 -4.88
C GLY A 121 4.07 22.92 -6.24
N VAL A 122 4.66 22.18 -7.18
CA VAL A 122 4.12 22.04 -8.55
C VAL A 122 3.85 20.56 -8.81
N THR A 123 2.66 20.30 -9.34
CA THR A 123 2.20 18.97 -9.74
C THR A 123 2.15 18.87 -11.26
N ASP A 124 2.76 17.84 -11.82
CA ASP A 124 2.78 17.55 -13.24
C ASP A 124 2.29 16.13 -13.50
N THR A 125 1.32 15.91 -14.38
CA THR A 125 1.13 14.60 -15.01
C THR A 125 2.26 14.37 -16.00
N ILE A 126 3.03 13.30 -15.81
CA ILE A 126 4.21 13.01 -16.64
C ILE A 126 3.98 11.88 -17.62
N TRP A 127 2.94 11.08 -17.41
CA TRP A 127 2.44 10.08 -18.33
C TRP A 127 0.95 9.87 -18.11
N GLN A 128 0.20 9.61 -19.19
CA GLN A 128 -1.24 9.34 -19.12
C GLN A 128 -1.65 8.43 -20.28
N SER A 129 -2.52 7.47 -20.01
CA SER A 129 -3.06 6.57 -21.02
C SER A 129 -3.80 7.34 -22.11
N GLN A 130 -3.60 6.90 -23.35
CA GLN A 130 -4.38 7.34 -24.50
C GLN A 130 -5.42 6.28 -24.90
N SER A 131 -5.10 5.03 -24.66
CA SER A 131 -5.92 3.82 -24.87
C SER A 131 -5.10 2.59 -24.48
N ASN A 132 -5.76 1.47 -24.26
CA ASN A 132 -5.12 0.16 -24.05
C ASN A 132 -4.26 0.05 -22.78
N HIS A 133 -4.53 0.83 -21.77
CA HIS A 133 -4.00 0.65 -20.41
C HIS A 133 -5.17 0.71 -19.45
N GLU A 134 -5.11 -0.09 -18.41
CA GLU A 134 -6.05 -0.09 -17.32
C GLU A 134 -5.44 0.60 -16.10
N SER A 135 -6.24 0.76 -15.05
CA SER A 135 -5.91 1.32 -13.75
C SER A 135 -4.46 1.08 -13.35
N PHE A 136 -3.72 2.14 -13.03
CA PHE A 136 -2.41 2.01 -12.40
C PHE A 136 -2.58 2.10 -10.89
N ASP A 137 -2.34 0.99 -10.21
CA ASP A 137 -2.47 0.89 -8.79
C ASP A 137 -1.11 0.99 -8.08
N PRO A 138 -0.21 -0.01 -8.15
CA PRO A 138 1.00 0.04 -7.37
C PRO A 138 1.96 1.12 -7.84
N SER A 139 2.69 1.70 -6.91
CA SER A 139 3.81 2.59 -7.20
C SER A 139 5.03 2.23 -6.37
N PHE A 140 6.21 2.19 -7.00
CA PHE A 140 7.43 1.87 -6.30
C PHE A 140 8.65 2.56 -6.92
N TRP A 141 9.51 3.15 -6.09
CA TRP A 141 10.81 3.67 -6.52
C TRP A 141 11.87 2.58 -6.45
N THR A 142 12.44 2.24 -7.60
CA THR A 142 13.41 1.15 -7.65
C THR A 142 14.76 1.53 -7.01
N PRO A 143 15.50 0.56 -6.46
CA PRO A 143 16.84 0.82 -5.94
C PRO A 143 17.83 1.38 -6.97
N TRP A 144 17.57 1.20 -8.26
CA TRP A 144 18.41 1.70 -9.36
C TRP A 144 17.93 3.03 -9.96
N GLY A 145 16.88 3.64 -9.36
CA GLY A 145 16.50 5.02 -9.65
C GLY A 145 15.50 5.20 -10.79
N THR A 146 14.69 4.22 -11.05
CA THR A 146 13.52 4.28 -11.94
C THR A 146 12.23 4.16 -11.12
N PHE A 147 11.10 4.42 -11.75
CA PHE A 147 9.77 4.26 -11.16
C PHE A 147 9.07 3.06 -11.81
N ILE A 148 8.43 2.22 -11.02
CA ILE A 148 7.59 1.13 -11.52
C ILE A 148 6.15 1.31 -11.06
N THR A 149 5.24 0.91 -11.93
CA THR A 149 3.80 0.78 -11.68
C THR A 149 3.26 -0.40 -12.46
N ALA A 150 2.03 -0.79 -12.22
CA ALA A 150 1.41 -1.89 -12.94
C ALA A 150 -0.09 -1.70 -13.04
N GLU A 151 -0.71 -2.46 -13.94
CA GLU A 151 -2.16 -2.47 -14.13
C GLU A 151 -2.84 -3.38 -13.13
N GLU A 152 -3.79 -2.86 -12.42
CA GLU A 152 -4.89 -3.62 -11.85
C GLU A 152 -5.79 -4.07 -13.00
N SER A 153 -6.01 -5.35 -13.17
CA SER A 153 -6.81 -5.86 -14.28
C SER A 153 -7.60 -7.12 -13.94
N TRP A 154 -8.89 -6.93 -13.86
CA TRP A 154 -9.87 -7.98 -13.60
C TRP A 154 -10.38 -8.69 -14.86
N GLU A 155 -9.87 -8.31 -16.06
CA GLU A 155 -10.42 -8.70 -17.36
C GLU A 155 -10.59 -10.20 -17.60
N THR A 156 -9.85 -11.00 -16.90
CA THR A 156 -9.48 -12.28 -17.49
C THR A 156 -10.29 -13.43 -17.09
N VAL A 157 -10.78 -13.43 -15.90
CA VAL A 157 -11.23 -14.66 -15.29
C VAL A 157 -12.71 -14.90 -15.50
N ALA A 158 -13.54 -13.87 -15.44
CA ALA A 158 -14.96 -13.97 -15.73
C ALA A 158 -15.26 -14.52 -17.12
N THR A 159 -14.34 -14.33 -18.03
CA THR A 159 -14.44 -14.80 -19.42
C THR A 159 -13.59 -16.04 -19.67
N GLY A 160 -12.89 -16.54 -18.65
CA GLY A 160 -12.07 -17.75 -18.73
C GLY A 160 -10.86 -17.62 -19.64
N HIS A 161 -10.34 -16.41 -19.79
CA HIS A 161 -9.22 -16.13 -20.69
C HIS A 161 -8.11 -15.32 -20.06
N THR A 162 -7.02 -15.31 -20.79
CA THR A 162 -5.86 -14.48 -20.58
C THR A 162 -6.09 -13.16 -21.32
N GLY A 163 -6.25 -12.07 -20.58
CA GLY A 163 -6.36 -10.74 -21.17
C GLY A 163 -5.00 -10.09 -21.43
N PRO A 164 -4.94 -9.07 -22.28
CA PRO A 164 -3.71 -8.37 -22.60
C PRO A 164 -3.22 -7.45 -21.46
N ASN A 165 -4.10 -7.02 -20.58
CA ASN A 165 -3.80 -6.12 -19.47
C ASN A 165 -3.28 -6.88 -18.24
N GLY A 166 -2.98 -6.17 -17.16
CA GLY A 166 -2.28 -6.72 -15.97
C GLY A 166 -0.76 -6.68 -16.16
N ARG A 167 -0.25 -5.64 -16.82
CA ARG A 167 1.17 -5.47 -17.16
C ARG A 167 1.90 -4.66 -16.10
N LEU A 168 3.17 -4.99 -15.87
CA LEU A 168 4.09 -4.16 -15.09
C LEU A 168 4.90 -3.24 -16.01
N PHE A 169 4.99 -1.98 -15.64
CA PHE A 169 5.73 -0.96 -16.38
C PHE A 169 6.85 -0.35 -15.56
N GLU A 170 7.93 0.03 -16.23
CA GLU A 170 9.02 0.79 -15.66
C GLU A 170 9.21 2.10 -16.43
N MET A 171 9.11 3.22 -15.73
CA MET A 171 9.47 4.53 -16.26
C MET A 171 10.97 4.77 -16.05
N LYS A 172 11.71 4.86 -17.14
CA LYS A 172 13.18 4.98 -17.13
C LYS A 172 13.68 6.38 -16.77
N ASN A 173 12.85 7.41 -16.94
CA ASN A 173 13.23 8.82 -16.76
C ASN A 173 12.25 9.62 -15.87
N PRO A 174 11.78 9.11 -14.73
CA PRO A 174 10.70 9.72 -13.97
C PRO A 174 10.99 11.16 -13.50
N LEU A 175 12.27 11.46 -13.24
CA LEU A 175 12.67 12.79 -12.77
C LEU A 175 12.74 13.85 -13.87
N THR A 176 12.81 13.46 -15.14
CA THR A 176 13.03 14.35 -16.29
C THR A 176 11.91 14.23 -17.34
N ALA A 177 10.95 13.33 -17.14
CA ALA A 177 9.80 13.25 -18.02
C ALA A 177 9.10 14.62 -18.08
N PRO A 178 8.76 15.11 -19.27
CA PRO A 178 8.08 16.39 -19.43
C PRO A 178 6.63 16.32 -18.92
N ALA A 179 6.13 17.45 -18.44
CA ALA A 179 4.71 17.59 -18.11
C ALA A 179 3.84 17.45 -19.38
N ILE A 180 2.71 16.75 -19.26
CA ILE A 180 1.70 16.62 -20.29
C ILE A 180 0.80 17.85 -20.24
N LEU A 181 0.93 18.75 -21.20
CA LEU A 181 0.10 19.96 -21.29
C LEU A 181 -1.21 19.73 -22.04
N ASN A 182 -1.26 18.74 -22.92
CA ASN A 182 -2.46 18.36 -23.66
C ASN A 182 -2.51 16.85 -23.84
N PRO A 183 -3.22 16.11 -23.00
CA PRO A 183 -3.28 14.65 -23.06
C PRO A 183 -4.02 14.11 -24.32
N LEU A 184 -4.76 14.95 -25.03
CA LEU A 184 -5.46 14.56 -26.25
C LEU A 184 -4.53 14.44 -27.48
N THR A 185 -3.26 14.83 -27.35
CA THR A 185 -2.28 14.69 -28.42
C THR A 185 -1.29 13.56 -28.09
N PRO A 186 -1.14 12.54 -28.98
CA PRO A 186 -0.21 11.43 -28.74
C PRO A 186 1.23 11.84 -28.44
N ALA A 187 1.66 13.00 -28.97
CA ALA A 187 3.00 13.54 -28.72
C ALA A 187 3.24 14.02 -27.28
N SER A 188 2.21 14.10 -26.45
CA SER A 188 2.35 14.52 -25.05
C SER A 188 2.80 13.41 -24.11
N ASN A 189 2.80 12.15 -24.54
CA ASN A 189 3.27 11.02 -23.75
C ASN A 189 4.71 10.63 -24.08
N ASP A 190 5.53 10.41 -23.06
CA ASP A 190 6.89 9.87 -23.19
C ASP A 190 6.86 8.33 -23.18
N GLY A 191 6.10 7.75 -24.14
CA GLY A 191 5.87 6.29 -24.21
C GLY A 191 7.13 5.47 -24.46
N ALA A 192 8.20 6.08 -24.97
CA ALA A 192 9.48 5.40 -25.15
C ALA A 192 10.21 5.10 -23.82
N ASN A 193 9.86 5.83 -22.76
CA ASN A 193 10.46 5.68 -21.45
C ASN A 193 9.57 4.95 -20.43
N LEU A 194 8.29 4.74 -20.73
CA LEU A 194 7.42 3.82 -19.98
C LEU A 194 7.47 2.44 -20.64
N VAL A 195 8.27 1.55 -20.10
CA VAL A 195 8.60 0.26 -20.72
C VAL A 195 7.83 -0.86 -20.06
N HIS A 196 7.03 -1.60 -20.84
CA HIS A 196 6.39 -2.82 -20.36
C HIS A 196 7.44 -3.90 -20.09
N GLN A 197 7.44 -4.45 -18.89
CA GLN A 197 8.38 -5.47 -18.43
C GLN A 197 7.79 -6.88 -18.56
N ASN A 198 7.76 -7.39 -19.79
CA ASN A 198 7.10 -8.67 -20.15
C ASN A 198 7.66 -9.91 -19.43
N VAL A 199 8.81 -9.83 -18.78
CA VAL A 199 9.37 -10.91 -17.95
C VAL A 199 8.54 -11.15 -16.68
N ILE A 200 7.73 -10.18 -16.28
CA ILE A 200 6.77 -10.27 -15.19
C ILE A 200 5.44 -10.76 -15.77
N PRO A 201 4.91 -11.88 -15.26
CA PRO A 201 3.60 -12.39 -15.69
C PRO A 201 2.47 -11.41 -15.40
N ARG A 202 1.38 -11.54 -16.14
CA ARG A 202 0.15 -10.77 -15.93
C ARG A 202 -0.53 -11.18 -14.63
N THR A 203 -0.89 -10.18 -13.83
CA THR A 203 -1.77 -10.28 -12.66
C THR A 203 -2.70 -9.07 -12.61
N SER A 204 -3.73 -9.07 -11.76
CA SER A 204 -4.32 -7.83 -11.25
C SER A 204 -3.35 -7.32 -10.20
N HIS A 205 -2.48 -6.41 -10.61
CA HIS A 205 -1.41 -5.94 -9.74
C HIS A 205 -1.94 -4.94 -8.73
N GLU A 206 -1.46 -5.15 -7.50
CA GLU A 206 -1.57 -4.25 -6.38
C GLU A 206 -0.16 -3.96 -5.83
N GLY A 207 0.09 -4.18 -4.54
CA GLY A 207 1.38 -3.90 -3.94
C GLY A 207 2.61 -4.54 -4.62
N ILE A 208 3.73 -3.82 -4.59
CA ILE A 208 5.05 -4.27 -5.07
C ILE A 208 6.09 -3.94 -4.01
N GLN A 209 6.92 -4.94 -3.63
CA GLN A 209 8.01 -4.75 -2.68
C GLN A 209 9.28 -5.49 -3.08
N PHE A 210 10.43 -5.01 -2.60
CA PHE A 210 11.73 -5.64 -2.83
C PHE A 210 12.38 -6.04 -1.51
N ASP A 211 12.92 -7.27 -1.44
CA ASP A 211 13.76 -7.67 -0.32
C ASP A 211 15.19 -7.15 -0.50
N LYS A 212 16.02 -7.27 0.54
CA LYS A 212 17.43 -6.85 0.51
C LYS A 212 18.30 -7.64 -0.48
N GLU A 213 17.85 -8.81 -0.90
CA GLU A 213 18.53 -9.62 -1.92
C GLU A 213 18.18 -9.14 -3.33
N GLY A 214 17.15 -8.29 -3.45
CA GLY A 214 16.63 -7.75 -4.68
C GLY A 214 15.62 -8.63 -5.36
N ASN A 215 14.99 -9.57 -4.66
CA ASN A 215 13.82 -10.22 -5.18
C ASN A 215 12.62 -9.27 -5.08
N MET A 216 11.76 -9.27 -6.10
CA MET A 216 10.53 -8.50 -6.10
C MET A 216 9.36 -9.40 -5.68
N TYR A 217 8.50 -8.88 -4.84
CA TYR A 217 7.23 -9.49 -4.46
C TYR A 217 6.10 -8.66 -5.03
N PHE A 218 5.07 -9.33 -5.51
CA PHE A 218 3.85 -8.73 -6.04
C PHE A 218 2.68 -9.69 -5.84
N ILE A 219 1.48 -9.22 -6.05
CA ILE A 219 0.27 -10.00 -5.82
C ILE A 219 -0.65 -9.99 -7.04
N ASP A 220 -1.70 -10.76 -6.94
CA ASP A 220 -2.85 -10.79 -7.81
C ASP A 220 -4.08 -10.54 -6.95
N GLU A 221 -4.73 -9.42 -7.11
CA GLU A 221 -5.83 -8.95 -6.29
C GLU A 221 -7.10 -9.83 -6.43
N LEU A 222 -7.19 -10.64 -7.47
CA LEU A 222 -8.42 -11.38 -7.78
C LEU A 222 -9.03 -12.08 -6.55
N GLY A 223 -10.30 -11.84 -6.33
CA GLY A 223 -11.02 -12.32 -5.17
C GLY A 223 -11.79 -13.61 -5.41
N LEU A 224 -12.25 -14.26 -4.34
CA LEU A 224 -13.25 -15.32 -4.41
C LEU A 224 -14.57 -14.79 -4.95
N GLY A 225 -15.34 -15.64 -5.57
CA GLY A 225 -16.73 -15.28 -5.88
C GLY A 225 -17.07 -15.23 -7.35
N GLY A 226 -16.42 -16.03 -8.17
CA GLY A 226 -16.85 -16.28 -9.55
C GLY A 226 -15.81 -16.00 -10.60
N LEU A 227 -14.82 -15.23 -10.28
CA LEU A 227 -13.70 -14.99 -11.18
C LEU A 227 -12.56 -15.96 -10.86
N GLU A 228 -12.13 -16.02 -9.61
CA GLU A 228 -11.14 -16.99 -9.12
C GLU A 228 -11.71 -17.76 -7.94
N PRO A 229 -11.92 -19.08 -8.06
CA PRO A 229 -12.58 -19.86 -7.00
C PRO A 229 -11.81 -19.88 -5.67
N ASP A 230 -10.50 -19.67 -5.72
CA ASP A 230 -9.63 -19.74 -4.55
C ASP A 230 -9.05 -18.37 -4.14
N GLY A 231 -9.30 -17.30 -4.92
CA GLY A 231 -8.71 -15.97 -4.73
C GLY A 231 -7.37 -15.80 -5.44
N GLY A 232 -6.83 -14.60 -5.38
CA GLY A 232 -5.55 -14.25 -5.96
C GLY A 232 -4.36 -14.79 -5.18
N SER A 233 -3.17 -14.68 -5.71
CA SER A 233 -1.98 -15.31 -5.15
C SER A 233 -0.87 -14.29 -4.85
N ILE A 234 0.10 -14.72 -4.05
CA ILE A 234 1.32 -13.96 -3.73
C ILE A 234 2.47 -14.51 -4.57
N TYR A 235 3.20 -13.62 -5.23
CA TYR A 235 4.27 -13.97 -6.16
C TYR A 235 5.62 -13.46 -5.69
N LYS A 236 6.67 -14.12 -6.19
CA LYS A 236 8.06 -13.72 -6.02
C LYS A 236 8.77 -13.81 -7.37
N TYR A 237 9.38 -12.71 -7.81
CA TYR A 237 10.29 -12.67 -8.95
C TYR A 237 11.74 -12.65 -8.47
N VAL A 238 12.56 -13.52 -9.01
CA VAL A 238 14.00 -13.61 -8.74
C VAL A 238 14.75 -13.21 -10.00
N PRO A 239 15.40 -12.03 -10.02
CA PRO A 239 16.11 -11.57 -11.20
C PRO A 239 17.34 -12.46 -11.48
N LYS A 240 17.63 -12.71 -12.74
CA LYS A 240 18.86 -13.39 -13.16
C LYS A 240 20.11 -12.52 -12.96
N ALA A 241 19.90 -11.20 -13.04
CA ALA A 241 20.97 -10.23 -12.83
C ALA A 241 21.27 -10.08 -11.33
N ARG A 242 22.54 -10.05 -10.97
CA ARG A 242 22.95 -9.72 -9.59
C ARG A 242 22.68 -8.24 -9.32
N MET A 243 22.06 -7.90 -8.20
CA MET A 243 21.73 -6.52 -7.83
C MET A 243 22.92 -5.56 -7.89
N ALA A 244 24.10 -5.98 -7.46
CA ALA A 244 25.31 -5.15 -7.58
C ALA A 244 25.65 -4.73 -9.02
N LYS A 245 25.27 -5.51 -10.03
CA LYS A 245 25.43 -5.14 -11.45
C LYS A 245 24.31 -4.22 -11.91
N VAL A 246 23.09 -4.42 -11.43
CA VAL A 246 21.95 -3.55 -11.73
C VAL A 246 22.22 -2.16 -11.16
N LEU A 247 22.57 -2.05 -9.89
CA LEU A 247 22.90 -0.79 -9.22
C LEU A 247 24.07 -0.05 -9.86
N ALA A 248 25.01 -0.78 -10.49
CA ALA A 248 26.12 -0.20 -11.23
C ALA A 248 25.77 0.17 -12.70
N GLY A 249 24.51 0.00 -13.13
CA GLY A 249 24.07 0.22 -14.51
C GLY A 249 24.69 -0.74 -15.53
N LYS A 250 25.17 -1.92 -15.10
CA LYS A 250 25.84 -2.93 -15.94
C LYS A 250 24.95 -4.11 -16.31
N ALA A 251 23.76 -4.14 -15.82
CA ALA A 251 22.72 -5.14 -16.15
C ALA A 251 21.35 -4.52 -15.97
N ASP A 252 20.40 -4.98 -16.77
CA ASP A 252 19.00 -4.65 -16.62
C ASP A 252 18.36 -5.66 -15.66
N TYR A 253 17.58 -5.18 -14.71
CA TYR A 253 16.89 -5.99 -13.71
C TYR A 253 15.85 -6.91 -14.35
N PHE A 254 15.11 -6.39 -15.33
CA PHE A 254 14.00 -7.08 -16.00
C PHE A 254 14.42 -7.82 -17.29
N ALA A 255 15.73 -7.89 -17.61
CA ALA A 255 16.16 -8.59 -18.80
C ALA A 255 15.88 -10.09 -18.77
N ALA A 256 15.92 -10.71 -17.59
CA ALA A 256 15.59 -12.12 -17.35
C ALA A 256 15.42 -12.37 -15.85
N GLY A 257 14.60 -13.35 -15.51
CA GLY A 257 14.38 -13.80 -14.13
C GLY A 257 13.27 -14.81 -14.06
N GLN A 258 13.05 -15.39 -12.90
CA GLN A 258 12.09 -16.45 -12.67
C GLN A 258 11.01 -16.03 -11.70
N THR A 259 9.74 -16.29 -12.04
CA THR A 259 8.59 -16.03 -11.18
C THR A 259 8.10 -17.31 -10.53
N PHE A 260 7.76 -17.16 -9.25
CA PHE A 260 7.22 -18.21 -8.39
C PHE A 260 5.92 -17.75 -7.76
N VAL A 261 5.02 -18.69 -7.49
CA VAL A 261 3.82 -18.48 -6.68
C VAL A 261 3.99 -19.13 -5.30
N LEU A 262 3.41 -18.51 -4.26
CA LEU A 262 3.38 -19.05 -2.91
C LEU A 262 2.40 -20.23 -2.81
N ARG A 263 2.81 -21.30 -2.13
CA ARG A 263 1.97 -22.48 -1.86
C ARG A 263 2.11 -22.94 -0.42
N VAL A 264 1.02 -22.90 0.33
CA VAL A 264 0.87 -23.55 1.64
C VAL A 264 0.28 -24.95 1.44
N GLY A 265 0.89 -25.97 2.00
CA GLY A 265 0.43 -27.36 1.81
C GLY A 265 0.41 -27.78 0.34
N ASP A 266 -0.76 -28.15 -0.16
CA ASP A 266 -1.00 -28.50 -1.56
C ASP A 266 -1.61 -27.35 -2.39
N GLY A 267 -1.86 -26.20 -1.77
CA GLY A 267 -2.43 -25.01 -2.40
C GLY A 267 -3.96 -25.04 -2.55
N ASN A 268 -4.65 -26.10 -2.12
CA ASN A 268 -6.09 -26.25 -2.33
C ASN A 268 -6.97 -25.63 -1.23
N THR A 269 -6.36 -25.14 -0.16
CA THR A 269 -7.10 -24.49 0.94
C THR A 269 -6.86 -22.99 0.84
N PRO A 270 -7.89 -22.19 0.47
CA PRO A 270 -7.78 -20.73 0.45
C PRO A 270 -7.46 -20.17 1.84
N ASN A 271 -6.74 -19.07 1.87
CA ASN A 271 -6.34 -18.38 3.10
C ASN A 271 -5.53 -19.25 4.09
N ALA A 272 -4.88 -20.31 3.58
CA ALA A 272 -4.10 -21.22 4.41
C ALA A 272 -2.88 -20.52 5.01
N THR A 273 -2.60 -20.86 6.27
CA THR A 273 -1.41 -20.41 7.02
C THR A 273 -0.49 -21.59 7.33
N GLY A 274 0.74 -21.31 7.76
CA GLY A 274 1.74 -22.32 8.11
C GLY A 274 2.96 -22.31 7.20
N ALA A 275 3.62 -23.46 7.05
CA ALA A 275 4.80 -23.57 6.20
C ALA A 275 4.41 -23.49 4.71
N TYR A 276 5.17 -22.70 3.94
CA TYR A 276 4.93 -22.53 2.52
C TYR A 276 6.17 -22.85 1.67
N ASN A 277 5.94 -23.07 0.38
CA ASN A 277 6.97 -23.20 -0.63
C ASN A 277 6.72 -22.24 -1.79
N TRP A 278 7.78 -21.91 -2.52
CA TRP A 278 7.71 -21.17 -3.77
C TRP A 278 7.68 -22.17 -4.93
N VAL A 279 6.64 -22.10 -5.77
CA VAL A 279 6.44 -22.97 -6.94
C VAL A 279 6.72 -22.16 -8.20
N ALA A 280 7.69 -22.56 -9.00
CA ALA A 280 8.03 -21.87 -10.24
C ALA A 280 6.88 -21.94 -11.25
N ILE A 281 6.57 -20.82 -11.89
CA ILE A 281 5.61 -20.73 -13.02
C ILE A 281 6.31 -20.35 -14.32
N THR A 282 7.49 -19.71 -14.24
CA THR A 282 8.33 -19.40 -15.40
C THR A 282 9.71 -20.05 -15.28
N ASP A 283 10.44 -20.14 -16.38
CA ASP A 283 11.86 -20.45 -16.35
C ASP A 283 12.72 -19.23 -15.94
N GLU A 284 14.03 -19.39 -15.89
CA GLU A 284 14.97 -18.32 -15.49
C GLU A 284 15.09 -17.16 -16.49
N ASN A 285 14.43 -17.24 -17.63
CA ASN A 285 14.35 -16.19 -18.64
C ASN A 285 12.96 -15.54 -18.71
N GLY A 286 12.03 -15.93 -17.83
CA GLY A 286 10.66 -15.44 -17.77
C GLY A 286 9.68 -16.14 -18.71
N ALA A 287 10.14 -17.14 -19.46
CA ALA A 287 9.23 -17.92 -20.30
C ALA A 287 8.39 -18.87 -19.46
N GLY A 288 7.12 -19.06 -19.79
CA GLY A 288 6.22 -19.99 -19.09
C GLY A 288 6.77 -21.42 -19.11
N LEU A 289 6.74 -22.08 -17.95
CA LEU A 289 7.06 -23.51 -17.86
C LEU A 289 6.06 -24.34 -18.66
N PRO A 290 6.42 -25.56 -19.09
CA PRO A 290 5.50 -26.43 -19.85
C PRO A 290 4.16 -26.62 -19.12
N GLY A 291 3.08 -26.17 -19.75
CA GLY A 291 1.72 -26.19 -19.21
C GLY A 291 1.28 -24.89 -18.52
N ALA A 292 2.16 -23.90 -18.36
CA ALA A 292 1.75 -22.56 -17.97
C ALA A 292 0.90 -21.92 -19.09
N LEU A 293 -0.09 -21.11 -18.70
CA LEU A 293 -0.95 -20.41 -19.67
C LEU A 293 -0.24 -19.19 -20.22
N THR A 294 -0.18 -19.13 -21.53
CA THR A 294 0.48 -18.05 -22.27
C THR A 294 -0.41 -17.57 -23.40
N PHE A 295 -0.18 -16.36 -23.84
CA PHE A 295 -0.84 -15.77 -25.00
C PHE A 295 0.12 -14.88 -25.79
N VAL A 296 -0.25 -14.61 -27.04
CA VAL A 296 0.47 -13.65 -27.88
C VAL A 296 -0.11 -12.28 -27.60
N ASP A 297 0.69 -11.40 -26.99
CA ASP A 297 0.24 -10.10 -26.51
C ASP A 297 0.11 -9.11 -27.68
N PRO A 298 -1.11 -8.67 -28.04
CA PRO A 298 -1.31 -7.71 -29.12
C PRO A 298 -0.86 -6.30 -28.75
N LEU A 299 -0.79 -5.98 -27.45
CA LEU A 299 -0.41 -4.65 -26.98
C LEU A 299 1.11 -4.48 -26.88
N ASN A 300 1.86 -5.58 -26.91
CA ASN A 300 3.32 -5.58 -26.82
C ASN A 300 3.98 -6.20 -28.06
N GLY A 301 3.53 -5.81 -29.23
CA GLY A 301 4.16 -6.23 -30.49
C GLY A 301 4.08 -7.73 -30.81
N GLY A 302 3.18 -8.47 -30.19
CA GLY A 302 2.98 -9.90 -30.42
C GLY A 302 3.98 -10.80 -29.70
N VAL A 303 4.66 -10.33 -28.66
CA VAL A 303 5.49 -11.21 -27.80
C VAL A 303 4.62 -12.15 -26.99
N THR A 304 5.17 -13.30 -26.61
CA THR A 304 4.46 -14.24 -25.73
C THR A 304 4.56 -13.75 -24.29
N SER A 305 3.42 -13.65 -23.61
CA SER A 305 3.27 -13.32 -22.21
C SER A 305 2.73 -14.51 -21.42
N VAL A 306 3.10 -14.61 -20.14
CA VAL A 306 2.51 -15.57 -19.19
C VAL A 306 1.39 -14.87 -18.44
N ASP A 307 0.25 -15.53 -18.32
CA ASP A 307 -0.85 -15.10 -17.44
C ASP A 307 -0.78 -15.90 -16.13
N ALA A 308 -0.39 -15.26 -15.04
CA ALA A 308 -0.25 -15.91 -13.75
C ALA A 308 -1.61 -16.17 -13.10
N ARG A 309 -2.59 -15.30 -13.33
CA ARG A 309 -3.95 -15.37 -12.78
C ARG A 309 -4.59 -16.74 -13.03
N ASN A 310 -4.52 -17.21 -14.26
CA ASN A 310 -5.04 -18.53 -14.63
C ASN A 310 -4.04 -19.68 -14.45
N THR A 311 -2.73 -19.42 -14.61
CA THR A 311 -1.69 -20.45 -14.46
C THR A 311 -1.69 -21.05 -13.06
N THR A 312 -1.86 -20.24 -12.03
CA THR A 312 -1.78 -20.66 -10.63
C THR A 312 -3.00 -21.45 -10.16
N ASN A 313 -4.05 -21.52 -10.96
CA ASN A 313 -5.19 -22.41 -10.74
C ASN A 313 -4.96 -23.85 -11.23
N LEU A 314 -3.98 -24.04 -12.10
CA LEU A 314 -3.68 -25.36 -12.63
C LEU A 314 -2.96 -26.22 -11.58
N ALA A 315 -3.31 -27.52 -11.49
CA ALA A 315 -2.77 -28.42 -10.47
C ALA A 315 -1.22 -28.47 -10.43
N ALA A 316 -0.55 -28.31 -11.58
CA ALA A 316 0.91 -28.28 -11.67
C ALA A 316 1.52 -27.05 -11.00
N PHE A 317 0.83 -25.91 -11.07
CA PHE A 317 1.29 -24.60 -10.61
C PHE A 317 0.48 -24.07 -9.42
N LYS A 318 -0.40 -24.90 -8.84
CA LYS A 318 -1.38 -24.47 -7.84
C LYS A 318 -0.74 -23.61 -6.76
N GLY A 319 -1.12 -22.34 -6.73
CA GLY A 319 -0.83 -21.38 -5.67
C GLY A 319 -1.87 -21.48 -4.55
N THR A 320 -1.56 -20.98 -3.36
CA THR A 320 -2.57 -20.73 -2.34
C THR A 320 -3.23 -19.41 -2.65
N GLY A 321 -4.55 -19.44 -2.82
CA GLY A 321 -5.35 -18.23 -3.03
C GLY A 321 -5.66 -17.52 -1.73
N TYR A 322 -5.63 -16.19 -1.79
CA TYR A 322 -6.08 -15.27 -0.75
C TYR A 322 -7.18 -14.38 -1.31
N GLN A 323 -8.02 -13.83 -0.46
CA GLN A 323 -9.21 -13.12 -0.95
C GLN A 323 -8.96 -11.64 -1.11
N ARG A 324 -8.71 -11.22 -2.35
CA ARG A 324 -8.26 -9.90 -2.72
C ARG A 324 -7.00 -9.53 -1.91
N PRO A 325 -5.84 -10.13 -2.22
CA PRO A 325 -4.58 -9.60 -1.72
C PRO A 325 -4.34 -8.23 -2.36
N GLU A 326 -4.05 -7.27 -1.53
CA GLU A 326 -3.85 -5.87 -1.91
C GLU A 326 -2.37 -5.48 -1.74
N ASP A 327 -2.06 -4.47 -0.96
CA ASP A 327 -0.69 -4.01 -0.81
C ASP A 327 0.21 -4.95 0.00
N LEU A 328 1.50 -4.74 -0.22
CA LEU A 328 2.61 -5.45 0.40
C LEU A 328 3.52 -4.47 1.15
N GLN A 329 4.03 -4.89 2.33
CA GLN A 329 5.12 -4.16 2.98
C GLN A 329 6.19 -5.10 3.49
N ILE A 330 7.48 -4.73 3.32
CA ILE A 330 8.60 -5.48 3.89
C ILE A 330 9.15 -4.74 5.11
N GLN A 331 9.11 -5.41 6.26
CA GLN A 331 9.71 -4.93 7.51
C GLN A 331 10.97 -5.73 7.80
N THR A 332 12.05 -5.04 8.20
CA THR A 332 13.27 -5.69 8.69
C THR A 332 13.34 -5.60 10.20
N ILE A 333 13.35 -6.75 10.88
CA ILE A 333 13.52 -6.86 12.33
C ILE A 333 14.76 -7.72 12.62
N ARG A 334 15.78 -7.13 13.26
CA ARG A 334 17.02 -7.85 13.64
C ARG A 334 17.61 -8.67 12.49
N ASP A 335 17.77 -8.05 11.32
CA ASP A 335 18.29 -8.65 10.08
C ASP A 335 17.42 -9.73 9.42
N LYS A 336 16.21 -9.96 9.89
CA LYS A 336 15.20 -10.79 9.24
C LYS A 336 14.20 -9.91 8.53
N GLU A 337 13.76 -10.37 7.37
CA GLU A 337 12.74 -9.71 6.59
C GLU A 337 11.42 -10.45 6.69
N TYR A 338 10.37 -9.69 6.86
CA TYR A 338 9.00 -10.13 6.94
C TYR A 338 8.19 -9.36 5.91
N LEU A 339 7.40 -10.08 5.13
CA LEU A 339 6.47 -9.51 4.15
C LEU A 339 5.08 -9.52 4.76
N TYR A 340 4.44 -8.36 4.79
CA TYR A 340 3.04 -8.20 5.19
C TYR A 340 2.19 -8.08 3.94
N VAL A 341 0.98 -8.63 3.98
CA VAL A 341 0.02 -8.64 2.86
C VAL A 341 -1.36 -8.33 3.41
N ALA A 342 -1.99 -7.28 2.94
CA ALA A 342 -3.38 -6.97 3.22
C ALA A 342 -4.31 -7.84 2.37
N THR A 343 -5.50 -8.17 2.86
CA THR A 343 -6.54 -8.88 2.11
C THR A 343 -7.91 -8.28 2.42
N THR A 344 -8.46 -7.56 1.47
CA THR A 344 -9.69 -6.77 1.61
C THR A 344 -10.88 -7.61 2.02
N THR A 345 -11.17 -8.70 1.30
CA THR A 345 -12.41 -9.46 1.50
C THR A 345 -12.46 -10.16 2.86
N THR A 346 -11.34 -10.68 3.35
CA THR A 346 -11.30 -11.36 4.66
C THR A 346 -11.08 -10.42 5.83
N GLY A 347 -10.66 -9.18 5.58
CA GLY A 347 -10.34 -8.23 6.64
C GLY A 347 -9.12 -8.65 7.45
N GLU A 348 -8.13 -9.23 6.79
CA GLU A 348 -6.93 -9.79 7.42
C GLU A 348 -5.66 -9.15 6.86
N VAL A 349 -4.65 -9.04 7.70
CA VAL A 349 -3.27 -8.79 7.29
C VAL A 349 -2.45 -10.01 7.63
N TYR A 350 -1.80 -10.59 6.63
CA TYR A 350 -0.90 -11.72 6.80
C TYR A 350 0.54 -11.25 6.98
N ARG A 351 1.36 -12.09 7.63
CA ARG A 351 2.80 -11.91 7.77
C ARG A 351 3.54 -13.17 7.34
N LEU A 352 4.50 -13.00 6.45
CA LEU A 352 5.39 -14.04 5.98
C LEU A 352 6.78 -13.85 6.59
N ASP A 353 7.31 -14.85 7.28
CA ASP A 353 8.75 -14.94 7.57
C ASP A 353 9.45 -15.46 6.32
N LEU A 354 10.15 -14.60 5.60
CA LEU A 354 10.78 -14.93 4.32
C LEU A 354 11.91 -15.96 4.46
N LYS A 355 12.53 -16.02 5.64
CA LYS A 355 13.61 -16.95 5.95
C LYS A 355 13.08 -18.29 6.45
N ALA A 356 12.15 -18.29 7.39
CA ALA A 356 11.54 -19.52 7.92
C ALA A 356 10.54 -20.14 6.93
N LYS A 357 10.05 -19.36 5.96
CA LYS A 357 9.02 -19.74 5.00
C LYS A 357 7.73 -20.18 5.71
N THR A 358 7.24 -19.31 6.57
CA THR A 358 5.96 -19.49 7.24
C THR A 358 5.10 -18.25 7.03
N ILE A 359 3.80 -18.45 6.90
CA ILE A 359 2.79 -17.39 6.84
C ILE A 359 1.83 -17.55 8.01
N SER A 360 1.47 -16.44 8.64
CA SER A 360 0.52 -16.35 9.75
C SER A 360 -0.37 -15.13 9.59
N VAL A 361 -1.51 -15.10 10.26
CA VAL A 361 -2.32 -13.89 10.40
C VAL A 361 -1.62 -12.97 11.39
N PHE A 362 -1.45 -11.71 11.01
CA PHE A 362 -0.86 -10.65 11.83
C PHE A 362 -1.95 -9.82 12.52
N ALA A 363 -2.92 -9.33 11.75
CA ALA A 363 -4.05 -8.56 12.25
C ALA A 363 -5.35 -9.04 11.61
N ASN A 364 -6.44 -9.02 12.34
CA ASN A 364 -7.79 -9.30 11.86
C ASN A 364 -8.85 -8.76 12.82
N GLN A 365 -10.09 -9.09 12.59
CA GLN A 365 -11.24 -8.66 13.42
C GLN A 365 -11.19 -9.16 14.88
N SER A 366 -10.32 -10.11 15.22
CA SER A 366 -10.09 -10.55 16.60
C SER A 366 -9.00 -9.75 17.32
N SER A 367 -8.24 -8.93 16.60
CA SER A 367 -7.20 -8.06 17.18
C SER A 367 -7.82 -7.09 18.18
N ILE A 368 -7.09 -6.80 19.26
CA ILE A 368 -7.57 -5.90 20.31
C ILE A 368 -7.54 -4.46 19.78
N ASP A 369 -8.67 -3.78 19.88
CA ASP A 369 -8.74 -2.33 19.68
C ASP A 369 -8.16 -1.62 20.93
N LEU A 370 -7.08 -0.90 20.73
CA LEU A 370 -6.35 -0.19 21.79
C LEU A 370 -7.17 0.95 22.44
N ALA A 371 -8.21 1.45 21.77
CA ALA A 371 -9.12 2.46 22.34
C ALA A 371 -10.12 1.84 23.31
N THR A 372 -10.59 0.63 23.06
CA THR A 372 -11.68 0.00 23.78
C THR A 372 -11.24 -1.16 24.67
N GLY A 373 -10.11 -1.79 24.35
CA GLY A 373 -9.57 -2.96 25.06
C GLY A 373 -10.31 -4.28 24.76
N VAL A 374 -11.16 -4.29 23.72
CA VAL A 374 -11.87 -5.50 23.23
C VAL A 374 -11.54 -5.75 21.76
N ALA A 375 -11.97 -6.89 21.22
CA ALA A 375 -11.77 -7.18 19.80
C ALA A 375 -12.33 -6.06 18.91
N VAL A 376 -11.57 -5.64 17.89
CA VAL A 376 -11.95 -4.56 16.98
C VAL A 376 -13.21 -4.90 16.19
N GLY A 377 -13.47 -6.18 15.94
CA GLY A 377 -14.65 -6.66 15.22
C GLY A 377 -14.74 -6.07 13.81
N THR A 378 -15.95 -5.77 13.39
CA THR A 378 -16.24 -5.21 12.06
C THR A 378 -15.81 -3.73 11.90
N ALA A 379 -15.15 -3.12 12.89
CA ALA A 379 -14.57 -1.80 12.72
C ALA A 379 -13.32 -1.86 11.84
N LEU A 380 -12.54 -2.94 11.89
CA LEU A 380 -11.50 -3.20 10.87
C LEU A 380 -12.16 -3.86 9.65
N ARG A 381 -12.12 -3.16 8.53
CA ARG A 381 -12.72 -3.60 7.26
C ARG A 381 -11.81 -3.26 6.09
N SER A 382 -11.89 -4.07 5.04
CA SER A 382 -11.23 -3.79 3.77
C SER A 382 -9.81 -3.24 3.95
N PRO A 383 -8.90 -3.94 4.68
CA PRO A 383 -7.51 -3.54 4.71
C PRO A 383 -6.95 -3.65 3.30
N ASP A 384 -6.37 -2.57 2.86
CA ASP A 384 -5.89 -2.38 1.51
C ASP A 384 -4.42 -1.99 1.53
N ASN A 385 -4.07 -0.71 1.62
CA ASN A 385 -2.67 -0.32 1.62
C ASN A 385 -2.00 -0.56 2.98
N LEU A 386 -0.70 -0.77 2.94
CA LEU A 386 0.16 -0.93 4.11
C LEU A 386 1.29 0.09 4.07
N ALA A 387 1.65 0.65 5.22
CA ALA A 387 2.78 1.55 5.32
C ALA A 387 3.65 1.26 6.53
N LEU A 388 4.94 1.62 6.43
CA LEU A 388 5.89 1.55 7.52
C LEU A 388 6.36 2.94 7.90
N ASP A 389 6.31 3.26 9.19
CA ASP A 389 6.97 4.45 9.69
C ASP A 389 8.49 4.23 9.92
N HIS A 390 9.20 5.27 10.31
CA HIS A 390 10.64 5.20 10.61
C HIS A 390 11.04 4.23 11.73
N ASP A 391 10.12 3.95 12.65
CA ASP A 391 10.34 3.02 13.76
C ASP A 391 9.96 1.58 13.36
N GLY A 392 9.53 1.39 12.11
CA GLY A 392 9.12 0.12 11.53
C GLY A 392 7.78 -0.36 12.09
N ASN A 393 6.89 0.53 12.45
CA ASN A 393 5.52 0.16 12.80
C ASN A 393 4.68 0.02 11.54
N ILE A 394 3.75 -0.93 11.54
CA ILE A 394 2.83 -1.18 10.44
C ILE A 394 1.59 -0.29 10.63
N TYR A 395 1.19 0.37 9.55
CA TYR A 395 -0.09 1.05 9.41
C TYR A 395 -0.91 0.33 8.35
N ILE A 396 -2.19 0.16 8.64
CA ILE A 396 -3.16 -0.53 7.78
C ILE A 396 -4.18 0.50 7.33
N VAL A 397 -4.27 0.76 6.06
CA VAL A 397 -5.20 1.69 5.44
C VAL A 397 -6.42 0.90 4.97
N GLU A 398 -7.61 1.42 5.19
CA GLU A 398 -8.85 0.83 4.69
C GLU A 398 -9.25 1.49 3.37
N ASP A 399 -9.73 0.66 2.44
CA ASP A 399 -10.50 1.05 1.27
C ASP A 399 -11.93 0.52 1.41
N ARG A 400 -12.89 1.41 1.48
CA ARG A 400 -14.33 1.06 1.59
C ARG A 400 -15.14 1.38 0.35
N ASN A 401 -14.51 1.58 -0.78
CA ASN A 401 -15.16 1.83 -2.06
C ASN A 401 -16.21 2.95 -1.97
N GLY A 402 -15.79 4.13 -1.52
CA GLY A 402 -16.63 5.31 -1.42
C GLY A 402 -17.62 5.28 -0.25
N GLY A 403 -17.37 4.47 0.76
CA GLY A 403 -18.01 4.57 2.08
C GLY A 403 -17.70 5.92 2.73
N SER A 404 -18.34 6.26 3.82
CA SER A 404 -17.85 7.22 4.81
C SER A 404 -17.22 6.40 5.91
N ASP A 405 -16.21 6.89 6.60
CA ASP A 405 -15.59 6.22 7.76
C ASP A 405 -14.41 5.29 7.45
N ASP A 406 -13.61 5.59 6.43
CA ASP A 406 -12.35 4.91 6.23
C ASP A 406 -11.34 5.32 7.28
N ASP A 407 -10.63 4.34 7.76
CA ASP A 407 -9.71 4.49 8.87
C ASP A 407 -8.29 4.04 8.48
N ILE A 408 -7.32 4.65 9.15
CA ILE A 408 -5.94 4.15 9.18
C ILE A 408 -5.68 3.59 10.56
N TRP A 409 -5.31 2.32 10.63
CA TRP A 409 -5.01 1.62 11.86
C TRP A 409 -3.50 1.48 12.06
N PHE A 410 -3.04 1.77 13.26
CA PHE A 410 -1.68 1.52 13.71
C PHE A 410 -1.61 0.17 14.40
N ALA A 411 -0.75 -0.73 13.93
CA ALA A 411 -0.52 -2.02 14.57
C ALA A 411 0.62 -1.92 15.59
N LYS A 412 0.30 -2.18 16.85
CA LYS A 412 1.22 -2.10 17.99
C LYS A 412 1.73 -3.48 18.37
N ASP A 413 2.83 -3.88 17.77
CA ASP A 413 3.63 -5.06 18.10
C ASP A 413 4.82 -4.61 18.97
N LEU A 414 4.70 -4.76 20.28
CA LEU A 414 5.66 -4.21 21.26
C LEU A 414 6.98 -4.97 21.30
N ASN A 415 6.91 -6.28 21.20
CA ASN A 415 8.07 -7.16 21.31
C ASN A 415 8.71 -7.49 19.96
N LYS A 416 8.04 -7.08 18.85
CA LYS A 416 8.45 -7.31 17.46
C LYS A 416 8.57 -8.82 17.13
N ASP A 417 7.66 -9.64 17.67
CA ASP A 417 7.61 -11.07 17.35
C ASP A 417 6.67 -11.40 16.17
N GLY A 418 5.83 -10.43 15.79
CA GLY A 418 5.01 -10.44 14.59
C GLY A 418 3.64 -11.04 14.78
N ASP A 419 3.14 -10.96 15.98
CA ASP A 419 1.72 -11.05 16.23
C ASP A 419 1.25 -9.87 17.13
N LEU A 420 -0.02 -9.82 17.46
CA LEU A 420 -0.62 -8.76 18.25
C LEU A 420 -1.37 -9.36 19.46
N LEU A 421 -0.82 -10.43 20.05
CA LEU A 421 -1.49 -11.27 21.06
C LEU A 421 -1.04 -10.97 22.47
N ASP A 422 0.07 -10.27 22.65
CA ASP A 422 0.63 -9.97 23.97
C ASP A 422 -0.11 -8.82 24.67
N ALA A 423 0.07 -8.75 25.99
CA ALA A 423 -0.58 -7.72 26.79
C ALA A 423 -0.14 -6.30 26.39
N GLY A 424 -1.10 -5.48 25.95
CA GLY A 424 -0.87 -4.10 25.51
C GLY A 424 -0.58 -3.97 24.01
N GLU A 425 -0.64 -5.06 23.28
CA GLU A 425 -0.62 -5.11 21.82
C GLU A 425 -2.04 -5.07 21.22
N GLY A 426 -2.12 -4.77 19.94
CA GLY A 426 -3.36 -4.66 19.21
C GLY A 426 -3.29 -3.62 18.11
N ILE A 427 -4.45 -3.16 17.65
CA ILE A 427 -4.55 -2.08 16.67
C ILE A 427 -5.24 -0.87 17.26
N GLY A 428 -4.81 0.32 16.85
CA GLY A 428 -5.41 1.58 17.29
C GLY A 428 -5.72 2.45 16.08
N ARG A 429 -6.95 3.00 16.01
CA ARG A 429 -7.32 3.92 14.94
C ARG A 429 -6.48 5.19 15.04
N TRP A 430 -5.56 5.36 14.09
CA TRP A 430 -4.60 6.45 14.03
C TRP A 430 -5.16 7.69 13.36
N ALA A 431 -5.93 7.50 12.30
CA ALA A 431 -6.59 8.54 11.54
C ALA A 431 -7.93 8.04 11.00
N SER A 432 -8.81 8.96 10.67
CA SER A 432 -10.11 8.66 10.07
C SER A 432 -10.48 9.73 9.04
N ASN A 433 -10.97 9.29 7.88
CA ASN A 433 -11.38 10.15 6.77
C ASN A 433 -12.83 10.62 6.96
N GLY A 434 -13.04 11.92 6.91
CA GLY A 434 -14.38 12.50 6.97
C GLY A 434 -14.93 12.96 5.61
N THR A 435 -14.21 12.77 4.51
CA THR A 435 -14.66 13.22 3.19
C THR A 435 -15.73 12.30 2.62
N PRO A 436 -16.94 12.80 2.29
CA PRO A 436 -18.01 11.95 1.81
C PRO A 436 -17.69 11.27 0.47
N GLY A 437 -17.96 9.97 0.39
CA GLY A 437 -17.82 9.16 -0.81
C GLY A 437 -16.40 8.83 -1.20
N SER A 438 -15.42 9.14 -0.34
CA SER A 438 -14.01 8.90 -0.60
C SER A 438 -13.48 7.75 0.25
N GLU A 439 -12.27 7.37 -0.07
CA GLU A 439 -11.44 6.43 0.66
C GLU A 439 -10.03 6.99 0.89
N PHE A 440 -9.30 6.38 1.80
CA PHE A 440 -7.87 6.60 1.91
C PHE A 440 -7.11 5.71 0.93
N SER A 441 -6.01 6.23 0.38
CA SER A 441 -5.10 5.46 -0.44
C SER A 441 -3.66 5.98 -0.27
N GLY A 442 -2.68 5.13 -0.54
CA GLY A 442 -1.29 5.51 -0.72
C GLY A 442 -0.62 6.17 0.48
N LEU A 443 -0.89 5.75 1.72
CA LEU A 443 -0.16 6.25 2.88
C LEU A 443 1.35 5.97 2.73
N TYR A 444 2.16 7.01 2.80
CA TYR A 444 3.60 6.91 2.62
C TYR A 444 4.36 7.80 3.62
N PHE A 445 5.22 7.20 4.44
CA PHE A 445 6.08 7.93 5.36
C PHE A 445 7.38 8.34 4.69
N ASP A 446 7.77 9.62 4.82
CA ASP A 446 8.97 10.15 4.20
C ASP A 446 10.24 9.48 4.76
N PRO A 447 10.98 8.68 3.99
CA PRO A 447 12.16 7.96 4.48
C PRO A 447 13.33 8.88 4.89
N PHE A 448 13.25 10.18 4.57
CA PHE A 448 14.28 11.18 4.88
C PHE A 448 13.85 12.16 5.97
N ASN A 449 12.56 12.22 6.30
CA ASN A 449 12.01 13.10 7.32
C ASN A 449 10.97 12.37 8.17
N LYS A 450 11.38 11.85 9.31
CA LYS A 450 10.51 11.11 10.24
C LYS A 450 9.28 11.88 10.77
N ARG A 451 9.14 13.15 10.41
CA ARG A 451 8.04 14.04 10.82
C ARG A 451 7.09 14.35 9.67
N ARG A 452 7.16 13.61 8.55
CA ARG A 452 6.35 13.85 7.36
C ARG A 452 5.82 12.55 6.79
N ALA A 453 4.55 12.57 6.41
CA ALA A 453 3.87 11.51 5.69
C ALA A 453 2.90 12.11 4.68
N TRP A 454 2.46 11.33 3.70
CA TRP A 454 1.44 11.68 2.73
C TRP A 454 0.40 10.59 2.66
N VAL A 455 -0.83 10.97 2.35
CA VAL A 455 -1.94 10.05 2.07
C VAL A 455 -2.85 10.71 1.04
N ASN A 456 -3.46 9.91 0.18
CA ASN A 456 -4.45 10.41 -0.77
C ASN A 456 -5.87 10.25 -0.20
N ILE A 457 -6.74 11.15 -0.62
CA ILE A 457 -8.19 11.07 -0.51
C ILE A 457 -8.69 10.85 -1.92
N GLN A 458 -9.13 9.64 -2.19
CA GLN A 458 -9.52 9.14 -3.50
C GLN A 458 -11.04 9.11 -3.64
N HIS A 459 -11.59 9.31 -4.84
CA HIS A 459 -13.00 9.24 -5.19
C HIS A 459 -13.99 10.13 -4.40
N PRO A 460 -13.63 11.30 -3.85
CA PRO A 460 -14.60 12.08 -3.09
C PRO A 460 -15.83 12.40 -3.94
N THR A 461 -17.00 12.50 -3.29
CA THR A 461 -18.26 12.89 -3.96
C THR A 461 -18.13 14.20 -4.76
N SER A 462 -17.22 15.08 -4.35
CA SER A 462 -16.89 16.32 -5.08
C SER A 462 -16.13 16.03 -6.39
N GLY A 463 -15.54 14.86 -6.56
CA GLY A 463 -14.61 14.54 -7.64
C GLY A 463 -13.25 15.20 -7.53
N ASN A 464 -12.87 15.69 -6.34
CA ASN A 464 -11.63 16.43 -6.12
C ASN A 464 -10.61 15.62 -5.29
N ASP A 465 -10.01 14.63 -5.91
CA ASP A 465 -8.96 13.84 -5.32
C ASP A 465 -7.82 14.72 -4.80
N ARG A 466 -7.18 14.32 -3.70
CA ARG A 466 -6.19 15.13 -2.99
C ARG A 466 -5.04 14.29 -2.45
N THR A 467 -3.87 14.91 -2.42
CA THR A 467 -2.75 14.43 -1.59
C THR A 467 -2.64 15.32 -0.36
N ILE A 468 -2.79 14.73 0.80
CA ILE A 468 -2.67 15.39 2.11
C ILE A 468 -1.27 15.08 2.66
N GLU A 469 -0.53 16.13 2.99
CA GLU A 469 0.71 16.02 3.77
C GLU A 469 0.37 16.10 5.26
N ILE A 470 0.83 15.11 6.04
CA ILE A 470 0.70 15.08 7.50
C ILE A 470 2.08 15.34 8.10
N THR A 471 2.18 16.32 9.00
CA THR A 471 3.45 16.68 9.62
C THR A 471 3.38 16.75 11.14
N ILE A 472 4.48 16.39 11.79
CA ILE A 472 4.71 16.59 13.21
C ILE A 472 5.45 17.93 13.38
N PRO A 473 4.88 18.93 14.05
CA PRO A 473 5.54 20.22 14.26
C PRO A 473 6.87 20.09 14.99
N HIS A 474 7.79 21.00 14.75
CA HIS A 474 8.96 21.14 15.60
C HIS A 474 8.56 21.75 16.94
N GLU A 475 9.07 21.22 18.02
CA GLU A 475 8.98 21.89 19.31
C GLU A 475 9.61 23.29 19.17
N LYS A 476 8.87 24.33 19.50
CA LYS A 476 9.45 25.66 19.65
C LYS A 476 10.40 25.59 20.86
N ASN A 477 11.68 25.74 20.65
CA ASN A 477 12.61 25.99 21.74
C ASN A 477 12.18 27.29 22.42
N GLU A 478 11.60 27.23 23.61
CA GLU A 478 11.23 28.39 24.44
C GLU A 478 12.49 29.15 24.96
N ASN A 479 13.66 28.91 24.40
CA ASN A 479 14.94 29.50 24.80
C ASN A 479 15.51 30.57 23.85
N GLU A 480 14.71 31.10 22.91
CA GLU A 480 15.04 32.41 22.38
C GLU A 480 14.45 33.47 23.32
N GLY A 481 15.14 33.62 24.48
CA GLY A 481 14.86 34.69 25.43
C GLY A 481 15.02 36.03 24.73
N ASP A 482 14.04 36.89 24.94
CA ASP A 482 14.11 38.31 24.68
C ASP A 482 15.39 38.91 25.29
N ASP A 483 16.44 39.01 24.51
CA ASP A 483 17.52 39.95 24.75
C ASP A 483 17.23 41.19 23.89
N GLU A 484 16.52 42.17 24.52
CA GLU A 484 16.51 43.56 24.09
C GLU A 484 17.87 44.26 24.39
#